data_0c45d85bfe2b69a1fb5274c9c80f9245
#
_entry.id   0c45d85bfe2b69a1fb5274c9c80f9245
#
_cell.length_a   1.000
_cell.length_b   1.000
_cell.length_c   1.000
_cell.angle_alpha   90.00
_cell.angle_beta   90.00
_cell.angle_gamma   90.00
#
_symmetry.space_group_name_H-M   'P 1'
#
loop_
_entity.id
_entity.type
_entity.pdbx_description
1 polymer ?
#
loop_
_entity_poly.entity_id
_entity_poly.type
_entity_poly.pdbx_seq_one_letter_code
_entity_poly.pdbx_strand_id
1 'polypeptide(L)'
;MKVLVAGGAGYIGSHICVELLQANHEVIVIDDFSNSKPEVLGYIKDITGKDVKFYEFNILDEKKTEEVFKENEIDAVIHCAAFKAVGESVEKPIEYYTNNLTTTLIVAKMMKKYHVNNIVFSSSATVYGDPEVVPLTEDCKLGETTNPYGASKAMMERILTDVQHACPEMSVTLLRYFNPIGAHESGLLGEDP
;
A
#
# COMPACT_ATOMS: atom_id res chain seq x y z
N MET A 1 -18.47 -0.27 -3.10
CA MET A 1 -17.28 -0.28 -3.98
C MET A 1 -16.55 -1.58 -3.77
N LYS A 2 -15.85 -2.03 -4.80
CA LYS A 2 -14.94 -3.18 -4.74
C LYS A 2 -13.50 -2.65 -4.71
N VAL A 3 -12.81 -2.83 -3.59
CA VAL A 3 -11.52 -2.21 -3.32
C VAL A 3 -10.43 -3.28 -3.26
N LEU A 4 -9.38 -3.11 -4.07
CA LEU A 4 -8.17 -3.92 -4.00
C LEU A 4 -7.22 -3.31 -2.95
N VAL A 5 -6.88 -4.10 -1.92
CA VAL A 5 -5.87 -3.76 -0.93
C VAL A 5 -4.61 -4.58 -1.21
N ALA A 6 -3.61 -3.94 -1.80
CA ALA A 6 -2.29 -4.53 -2.02
C ALA A 6 -1.47 -4.46 -0.73
N GLY A 7 -1.03 -5.60 -0.20
CA GLY A 7 -0.45 -5.70 1.14
C GLY A 7 -1.51 -5.70 2.25
N GLY A 8 -2.67 -6.31 1.98
CA GLY A 8 -3.82 -6.28 2.88
C GLY A 8 -3.72 -7.17 4.11
N ALA A 9 -2.77 -8.10 4.18
CA ALA A 9 -2.50 -8.91 5.37
C ALA A 9 -1.46 -8.28 6.32
N GLY A 10 -0.78 -7.20 5.90
CA GLY A 10 0.13 -6.44 6.75
C GLY A 10 -0.59 -5.63 7.83
N TYR A 11 0.17 -5.01 8.74
CA TYR A 11 -0.35 -4.24 9.87
C TYR A 11 -1.37 -3.16 9.45
N ILE A 12 -0.97 -2.20 8.62
CA ILE A 12 -1.86 -1.12 8.15
C ILE A 12 -2.96 -1.69 7.25
N GLY A 13 -2.59 -2.59 6.32
CA GLY A 13 -3.52 -3.16 5.35
C GLY A 13 -4.68 -3.93 6.00
N SER A 14 -4.41 -4.70 7.05
CA SER A 14 -5.43 -5.47 7.76
C SER A 14 -6.47 -4.58 8.47
N HIS A 15 -6.01 -3.50 9.10
CA HIS A 15 -6.92 -2.50 9.70
C HIS A 15 -7.78 -1.82 8.64
N ILE A 16 -7.19 -1.47 7.49
CA ILE A 16 -7.93 -0.92 6.34
C ILE A 16 -8.98 -1.92 5.84
N CYS A 17 -8.65 -3.22 5.74
CA CYS A 17 -9.61 -4.25 5.34
C CYS A 17 -10.80 -4.31 6.30
N VAL A 18 -10.57 -4.22 7.61
CA VAL A 18 -11.65 -4.20 8.62
C VAL A 18 -12.57 -3.00 8.40
N GLU A 19 -12.02 -1.80 8.30
CA GLU A 19 -12.80 -0.57 8.10
C GLU A 19 -13.62 -0.60 6.80
N LEU A 20 -13.03 -1.07 5.70
CA LEU A 20 -13.73 -1.20 4.41
C LEU A 20 -14.89 -2.20 4.50
N LEU A 21 -14.67 -3.36 5.12
CA LEU A 21 -15.73 -4.38 5.28
C LEU A 21 -16.85 -3.89 6.19
N GLN A 22 -16.52 -3.17 7.28
CA GLN A 22 -17.52 -2.55 8.17
C GLN A 22 -18.34 -1.47 7.44
N ALA A 23 -17.68 -0.70 6.55
CA ALA A 23 -18.35 0.26 5.68
C ALA A 23 -19.12 -0.38 4.50
N ASN A 24 -19.27 -1.71 4.48
CA ASN A 24 -19.95 -2.48 3.44
C ASN A 24 -19.34 -2.38 2.04
N HIS A 25 -18.03 -2.24 1.95
CA HIS A 25 -17.28 -2.45 0.71
C HIS A 25 -16.93 -3.92 0.51
N GLU A 26 -16.75 -4.35 -0.74
CA GLU A 26 -16.14 -5.63 -1.08
C GLU A 26 -14.62 -5.43 -1.08
N VAL A 27 -13.89 -6.34 -0.43
CA VAL A 27 -12.44 -6.24 -0.29
C VAL A 27 -11.77 -7.41 -1.00
N ILE A 28 -10.81 -7.05 -1.87
CA ILE A 28 -9.89 -7.97 -2.51
C ILE A 28 -8.51 -7.72 -1.93
N VAL A 29 -7.78 -8.76 -1.57
CA VAL A 29 -6.44 -8.65 -1.01
C VAL A 29 -5.45 -9.40 -1.90
N ILE A 30 -4.31 -8.77 -2.20
CA ILE A 30 -3.10 -9.43 -2.69
C ILE A 30 -2.03 -9.27 -1.61
N ASP A 31 -1.46 -10.39 -1.16
CA ASP A 31 -0.35 -10.43 -0.21
C ASP A 31 0.45 -11.73 -0.40
N ASP A 32 1.75 -11.72 -0.16
CA ASP A 32 2.60 -12.91 -0.27
C ASP A 32 3.09 -13.43 1.08
N PHE A 33 2.59 -12.83 2.16
CA PHE A 33 2.97 -13.11 3.55
C PHE A 33 4.46 -12.93 3.85
N SER A 34 5.19 -12.18 3.02
CA SER A 34 6.62 -11.91 3.26
C SER A 34 6.88 -11.12 4.54
N ASN A 35 5.91 -10.30 4.98
CA ASN A 35 5.96 -9.52 6.23
C ASN A 35 4.60 -9.51 6.96
N SER A 36 3.86 -10.61 6.85
CA SER A 36 2.55 -10.80 7.47
C SER A 36 2.30 -12.28 7.72
N LYS A 37 1.16 -12.63 8.30
CA LYS A 37 0.81 -14.02 8.63
C LYS A 37 -0.58 -14.39 8.08
N PRO A 38 -0.79 -15.64 7.64
CA PRO A 38 -2.08 -16.10 7.11
C PRO A 38 -3.25 -15.96 8.10
N GLU A 39 -2.97 -16.06 9.40
CA GLU A 39 -3.96 -15.96 10.48
C GLU A 39 -4.69 -14.62 10.49
N VAL A 40 -4.05 -13.56 9.95
CA VAL A 40 -4.64 -12.21 9.84
C VAL A 40 -5.96 -12.21 9.09
N LEU A 41 -6.09 -13.05 8.05
CA LEU A 41 -7.34 -13.19 7.29
C LEU A 41 -8.49 -13.74 8.15
N GLY A 42 -8.16 -14.70 9.03
CA GLY A 42 -9.11 -15.21 10.04
C GLY A 42 -9.52 -14.13 11.03
N TYR A 43 -8.60 -13.33 11.52
CA TYR A 43 -8.89 -12.24 12.45
C TYR A 43 -9.76 -11.15 11.82
N ILE A 44 -9.53 -10.80 10.55
CA ILE A 44 -10.40 -9.87 9.81
C ILE A 44 -11.83 -10.42 9.76
N LYS A 45 -11.99 -11.72 9.47
CA LYS A 45 -13.30 -12.38 9.45
C LYS A 45 -13.95 -12.41 10.82
N ASP A 46 -13.22 -12.75 11.87
CA ASP A 46 -13.72 -12.80 13.25
C ASP A 46 -14.22 -11.42 13.73
N ILE A 47 -13.54 -10.35 13.33
CA ILE A 47 -13.91 -8.97 13.68
C ILE A 47 -15.15 -8.51 12.90
N THR A 48 -15.19 -8.80 11.59
CA THR A 48 -16.17 -8.19 10.69
C THR A 48 -17.37 -9.09 10.35
N GLY A 49 -17.24 -10.40 10.59
CA GLY A 49 -18.19 -11.40 10.11
C GLY A 49 -18.18 -11.61 8.59
N LYS A 50 -17.20 -11.04 7.88
CA LYS A 50 -17.13 -11.04 6.42
C LYS A 50 -15.79 -11.58 5.95
N ASP A 51 -15.78 -12.23 4.76
CA ASP A 51 -14.56 -12.70 4.12
C ASP A 51 -14.00 -11.65 3.15
N VAL A 52 -12.69 -11.62 3.01
CA VAL A 52 -12.02 -10.96 1.89
C VAL A 52 -11.79 -11.95 0.75
N LYS A 53 -11.79 -11.47 -0.50
CA LYS A 53 -11.32 -12.27 -1.62
C LYS A 53 -9.80 -12.19 -1.65
N PHE A 54 -9.11 -13.28 -1.35
CA PHE A 54 -7.67 -13.30 -1.14
C PHE A 54 -6.91 -14.00 -2.28
N TYR A 55 -5.79 -13.39 -2.67
CA TYR A 55 -4.85 -13.92 -3.65
C TYR A 55 -3.45 -13.93 -3.05
N GLU A 56 -2.89 -15.15 -2.87
CA GLU A 56 -1.56 -15.34 -2.31
C GLU A 56 -0.49 -15.34 -3.41
N PHE A 57 0.13 -14.21 -3.62
CA PHE A 57 1.30 -14.08 -4.51
C PHE A 57 1.94 -12.69 -4.37
N ASN A 58 3.21 -12.58 -4.82
CA ASN A 58 3.90 -11.30 -4.88
C ASN A 58 3.47 -10.50 -6.11
N ILE A 59 3.12 -9.21 -5.92
CA ILE A 59 2.67 -8.29 -6.99
C ILE A 59 3.69 -8.17 -8.14
N LEU A 60 4.96 -8.50 -7.90
CA LEU A 60 5.98 -8.59 -8.95
C LEU A 60 5.63 -9.63 -10.04
N ASP A 61 4.76 -10.61 -9.74
CA ASP A 61 4.16 -11.48 -10.76
C ASP A 61 3.07 -10.68 -11.52
N GLU A 62 3.54 -9.95 -12.54
CA GLU A 62 2.69 -9.07 -13.35
C GLU A 62 1.52 -9.85 -14.00
N LYS A 63 1.72 -11.11 -14.36
CA LYS A 63 0.66 -11.91 -15.00
C LYS A 63 -0.46 -12.24 -14.02
N LYS A 64 -0.11 -12.69 -12.80
CA LYS A 64 -1.11 -12.95 -11.76
C LYS A 64 -1.79 -11.67 -11.32
N THR A 65 -1.05 -10.56 -11.22
CA THR A 65 -1.64 -9.25 -10.92
C THR A 65 -2.64 -8.85 -11.99
N GLU A 66 -2.32 -9.05 -13.26
CA GLU A 66 -3.25 -8.77 -14.36
C GLU A 66 -4.52 -9.66 -14.28
N GLU A 67 -4.39 -10.94 -13.94
CA GLU A 67 -5.53 -11.84 -13.77
C GLU A 67 -6.50 -11.32 -12.70
N VAL A 68 -5.98 -10.81 -11.56
CA VAL A 68 -6.82 -10.22 -10.51
C VAL A 68 -7.62 -9.02 -11.04
N PHE A 69 -6.99 -8.12 -11.79
CA PHE A 69 -7.70 -6.98 -12.38
C PHE A 69 -8.71 -7.40 -13.45
N LYS A 70 -8.43 -8.44 -14.21
CA LYS A 70 -9.31 -8.99 -15.23
C LYS A 70 -10.55 -9.70 -14.67
N GLU A 71 -10.38 -10.42 -13.56
CA GLU A 71 -11.43 -11.21 -12.93
C GLU A 71 -12.35 -10.40 -12.02
N ASN A 72 -11.92 -9.20 -11.65
CA ASN A 72 -12.62 -8.37 -10.69
C ASN A 72 -12.91 -6.98 -11.25
N GLU A 73 -14.13 -6.51 -11.07
CA GLU A 73 -14.49 -5.12 -11.37
C GLU A 73 -14.04 -4.23 -10.20
N ILE A 74 -12.75 -3.82 -10.23
CA ILE A 74 -12.13 -3.02 -9.16
C ILE A 74 -12.48 -1.55 -9.35
N ASP A 75 -13.01 -0.90 -8.31
CA ASP A 75 -13.33 0.54 -8.30
C ASP A 75 -12.18 1.40 -7.82
N ALA A 76 -11.37 0.87 -6.89
CA ALA A 76 -10.25 1.60 -6.29
C ALA A 76 -9.15 0.64 -5.81
N VAL A 77 -7.94 1.17 -5.71
CA VAL A 77 -6.78 0.47 -5.14
C VAL A 77 -6.29 1.20 -3.88
N ILE A 78 -5.99 0.44 -2.82
CA ILE A 78 -5.19 0.92 -1.69
C ILE A 78 -3.88 0.16 -1.73
N HIS A 79 -2.77 0.88 -1.94
CA HIS A 79 -1.46 0.29 -2.15
C HIS A 79 -0.59 0.44 -0.90
N CYS A 80 -0.53 -0.63 -0.10
CA CYS A 80 0.30 -0.74 1.11
C CYS A 80 1.53 -1.65 0.89
N ALA A 81 1.51 -2.51 -0.14
CA ALA A 81 2.57 -3.48 -0.39
C ALA A 81 3.91 -2.78 -0.70
N ALA A 82 4.85 -2.91 0.23
CA ALA A 82 6.23 -2.42 0.10
C ALA A 82 7.09 -2.99 1.22
N PHE A 83 8.39 -3.12 1.01
CA PHE A 83 9.34 -3.30 2.10
C PHE A 83 9.44 -2.00 2.91
N LYS A 84 9.45 -2.09 4.25
CA LYS A 84 9.28 -0.94 5.16
C LYS A 84 10.42 -0.71 6.16
N ALA A 85 11.32 -1.67 6.35
CA ALA A 85 12.35 -1.60 7.37
C ALA A 85 13.49 -0.68 6.96
N VAL A 86 13.62 0.47 7.62
CA VAL A 86 14.63 1.51 7.32
C VAL A 86 16.04 0.95 7.38
N GLY A 87 16.41 0.25 8.47
CA GLY A 87 17.73 -0.35 8.65
C GLY A 87 18.08 -1.35 7.56
N GLU A 88 17.17 -2.28 7.27
CA GLU A 88 17.36 -3.27 6.21
C GLU A 88 17.52 -2.62 4.83
N SER A 89 16.84 -1.51 4.57
CA SER A 89 16.95 -0.82 3.29
C SER A 89 18.37 -0.33 3.00
N VAL A 90 19.14 0.02 4.03
CA VAL A 90 20.54 0.43 3.90
C VAL A 90 21.43 -0.76 3.54
N GLU A 91 21.12 -1.94 4.06
CA GLU A 91 21.86 -3.17 3.78
C GLU A 91 21.51 -3.78 2.42
N LYS A 92 20.23 -3.62 2.00
CA LYS A 92 19.66 -4.26 0.80
C LYS A 92 18.99 -3.24 -0.14
N PRO A 93 19.70 -2.18 -0.58
CA PRO A 93 19.07 -1.09 -1.34
C PRO A 93 18.49 -1.54 -2.69
N ILE A 94 19.15 -2.48 -3.37
CA ILE A 94 18.69 -2.96 -4.69
C ILE A 94 17.36 -3.69 -4.56
N GLU A 95 17.20 -4.54 -3.55
CA GLU A 95 15.98 -5.29 -3.27
C GLU A 95 14.83 -4.32 -2.93
N TYR A 96 15.11 -3.29 -2.13
CA TYR A 96 14.13 -2.26 -1.78
C TYR A 96 13.64 -1.47 -2.99
N TYR A 97 14.56 -0.97 -3.82
CA TYR A 97 14.16 -0.27 -5.04
C TYR A 97 13.44 -1.20 -6.01
N THR A 98 13.96 -2.41 -6.23
CA THR A 98 13.35 -3.37 -7.15
C THR A 98 11.93 -3.72 -6.71
N ASN A 99 11.73 -4.09 -5.45
CA ASN A 99 10.42 -4.45 -4.95
C ASN A 99 9.45 -3.24 -4.97
N ASN A 100 9.83 -2.15 -4.30
CA ASN A 100 8.92 -1.04 -4.04
C ASN A 100 8.53 -0.30 -5.34
N LEU A 101 9.48 -0.02 -6.22
CA LEU A 101 9.18 0.70 -7.46
C LEU A 101 8.43 -0.18 -8.46
N THR A 102 8.85 -1.45 -8.61
CA THR A 102 8.24 -2.33 -9.59
C THR A 102 6.80 -2.68 -9.23
N THR A 103 6.50 -2.95 -7.95
CA THR A 103 5.11 -3.19 -7.51
C THR A 103 4.22 -2.00 -7.83
N THR A 104 4.69 -0.77 -7.57
CA THR A 104 3.93 0.46 -7.88
C THR A 104 3.72 0.62 -9.40
N LEU A 105 4.75 0.36 -10.20
CA LEU A 105 4.65 0.43 -11.67
C LEU A 105 3.66 -0.59 -12.23
N ILE A 106 3.68 -1.83 -11.70
CA ILE A 106 2.73 -2.88 -12.10
C ILE A 106 1.30 -2.47 -11.74
N VAL A 107 1.07 -2.04 -10.50
CA VAL A 107 -0.26 -1.58 -10.06
C VAL A 107 -0.76 -0.43 -10.94
N ALA A 108 0.04 0.62 -11.16
CA ALA A 108 -0.34 1.75 -12.00
C ALA A 108 -0.63 1.34 -13.47
N LYS A 109 0.16 0.40 -14.01
CA LYS A 109 -0.05 -0.17 -15.35
C LYS A 109 -1.37 -0.92 -15.44
N MET A 110 -1.71 -1.75 -14.44
CA MET A 110 -2.97 -2.48 -14.41
C MET A 110 -4.17 -1.53 -14.22
N MET A 111 -4.07 -0.56 -13.34
CA MET A 111 -5.10 0.46 -13.16
C MET A 111 -5.42 1.18 -14.47
N LYS A 112 -4.40 1.65 -15.19
CA LYS A 112 -4.58 2.28 -16.50
C LYS A 112 -5.23 1.33 -17.51
N LYS A 113 -4.78 0.08 -17.57
CA LYS A 113 -5.27 -0.93 -18.52
C LYS A 113 -6.73 -1.30 -18.29
N TYR A 114 -7.16 -1.37 -17.02
CA TYR A 114 -8.50 -1.80 -16.62
C TYR A 114 -9.40 -0.63 -16.16
N HIS A 115 -9.00 0.61 -16.44
CA HIS A 115 -9.76 1.83 -16.15
C HIS A 115 -10.14 2.00 -14.67
N VAL A 116 -9.25 1.57 -13.77
CA VAL A 116 -9.38 1.82 -12.32
C VAL A 116 -8.77 3.18 -12.02
N ASN A 117 -9.59 4.16 -11.65
CA ASN A 117 -9.15 5.55 -11.63
C ASN A 117 -8.84 6.09 -10.22
N ASN A 118 -9.01 5.31 -9.17
CA ASN A 118 -8.78 5.78 -7.81
C ASN A 118 -7.69 4.97 -7.11
N ILE A 119 -6.67 5.65 -6.60
CA ILE A 119 -5.63 5.02 -5.78
C ILE A 119 -5.35 5.82 -4.52
N VAL A 120 -5.28 5.12 -3.40
CA VAL A 120 -4.71 5.62 -2.15
C VAL A 120 -3.37 4.91 -1.94
N PHE A 121 -2.30 5.67 -1.84
CA PHE A 121 -0.95 5.15 -1.67
C PHE A 121 -0.44 5.37 -0.24
N SER A 122 -0.02 4.30 0.40
CA SER A 122 0.65 4.30 1.71
C SER A 122 2.08 4.80 1.54
N SER A 123 2.26 6.13 1.63
CA SER A 123 3.56 6.78 1.65
C SER A 123 4.09 6.90 3.08
N SER A 124 5.13 7.68 3.30
CA SER A 124 5.80 7.84 4.59
C SER A 124 6.27 9.26 4.80
N ALA A 125 6.26 9.73 6.04
CA ALA A 125 6.89 11.00 6.42
C ALA A 125 8.39 11.05 6.15
N THR A 126 9.05 9.90 5.94
CA THR A 126 10.47 9.85 5.54
C THR A 126 10.77 10.56 4.22
N VAL A 127 9.75 10.83 3.38
CA VAL A 127 9.90 11.61 2.14
C VAL A 127 10.29 13.07 2.38
N TYR A 128 10.06 13.59 3.59
CA TYR A 128 10.48 14.94 3.96
C TYR A 128 11.98 15.05 4.28
N GLY A 129 12.68 13.91 4.47
CA GLY A 129 14.09 13.90 4.87
C GLY A 129 14.29 14.56 6.24
N ASP A 130 15.36 15.36 6.36
CA ASP A 130 15.61 16.20 7.54
C ASP A 130 14.89 17.54 7.39
N PRO A 131 13.78 17.77 8.09
CA PRO A 131 12.94 18.94 7.88
C PRO A 131 13.55 20.19 8.51
N GLU A 132 13.50 21.32 7.79
CA GLU A 132 13.92 22.64 8.30
C GLU A 132 12.90 23.23 9.29
N VAL A 133 11.64 22.79 9.21
CA VAL A 133 10.51 23.33 10.00
C VAL A 133 9.68 22.20 10.59
N VAL A 134 9.29 22.38 11.84
CA VAL A 134 8.33 21.51 12.55
C VAL A 134 7.24 22.37 13.19
N PRO A 135 5.97 21.91 13.27
CA PRO A 135 5.47 20.63 12.80
C PRO A 135 5.47 20.53 11.27
N LEU A 136 5.59 19.30 10.73
CA LEU A 136 5.47 19.03 9.30
C LEU A 136 4.02 19.18 8.85
N THR A 137 3.83 19.77 7.69
CA THR A 137 2.56 19.84 6.95
C THR A 137 2.77 19.34 5.53
N GLU A 138 1.69 19.11 4.80
CA GLU A 138 1.73 18.64 3.40
C GLU A 138 2.40 19.64 2.46
N ASP A 139 2.41 20.94 2.81
CA ASP A 139 3.06 22.01 2.05
C ASP A 139 4.58 22.06 2.26
N CYS A 140 5.11 21.30 3.23
CA CYS A 140 6.55 21.23 3.45
C CYS A 140 7.25 20.64 2.23
N LYS A 141 8.41 21.23 1.88
CA LYS A 141 9.24 20.74 0.78
C LYS A 141 9.69 19.32 1.05
N LEU A 142 9.59 18.47 0.03
CA LEU A 142 10.23 17.14 0.08
C LEU A 142 11.75 17.32 0.11
N GLY A 143 12.38 16.68 1.08
CA GLY A 143 13.83 16.79 1.30
C GLY A 143 14.63 15.68 0.61
N GLU A 144 15.94 15.70 0.80
CA GLU A 144 16.78 14.56 0.49
C GLU A 144 16.53 13.47 1.52
N THR A 145 16.10 12.31 1.06
CA THR A 145 15.81 11.17 1.93
C THR A 145 17.10 10.56 2.46
N THR A 146 17.12 10.21 3.73
CA THR A 146 18.34 9.74 4.42
C THR A 146 18.60 8.24 4.26
N ASN A 147 17.69 7.50 3.60
CA ASN A 147 17.79 6.05 3.45
C ASN A 147 17.03 5.56 2.19
N PRO A 148 17.37 4.35 1.67
CA PRO A 148 16.74 3.80 0.47
C PRO A 148 15.23 3.56 0.59
N TYR A 149 14.72 3.22 1.77
CA TYR A 149 13.27 3.10 1.98
C TYR A 149 12.57 4.44 1.72
N GLY A 150 13.00 5.52 2.39
CA GLY A 150 12.44 6.86 2.17
C GLY A 150 12.58 7.31 0.72
N ALA A 151 13.74 7.08 0.10
CA ALA A 151 13.97 7.38 -1.31
C ALA A 151 13.00 6.61 -2.21
N SER A 152 12.78 5.31 -1.96
CA SER A 152 11.81 4.53 -2.73
C SER A 152 10.39 5.10 -2.61
N LYS A 153 9.96 5.50 -1.39
CA LYS A 153 8.64 6.12 -1.18
C LYS A 153 8.50 7.44 -1.94
N ALA A 154 9.52 8.31 -1.90
CA ALA A 154 9.51 9.56 -2.65
C ALA A 154 9.44 9.34 -4.18
N MET A 155 10.17 8.34 -4.68
CA MET A 155 10.09 7.94 -6.09
C MET A 155 8.73 7.38 -6.47
N MET A 156 8.10 6.56 -5.60
CA MET A 156 6.76 6.04 -5.82
C MET A 156 5.71 7.16 -5.86
N GLU A 157 5.79 8.16 -4.97
CA GLU A 157 4.94 9.36 -5.03
C GLU A 157 5.10 10.08 -6.37
N ARG A 158 6.35 10.27 -6.83
CA ARG A 158 6.64 10.92 -8.10
C ARG A 158 6.07 10.13 -9.29
N ILE A 159 6.23 8.81 -9.31
CA ILE A 159 5.67 7.93 -10.35
C ILE A 159 4.14 8.11 -10.42
N LEU A 160 3.46 8.01 -9.28
CA LEU A 160 2.00 8.11 -9.25
C LEU A 160 1.50 9.51 -9.64
N THR A 161 2.21 10.56 -9.24
CA THR A 161 1.90 11.94 -9.64
C THR A 161 2.07 12.14 -11.16
N ASP A 162 3.15 11.62 -11.75
CA ASP A 162 3.38 11.71 -13.18
C ASP A 162 2.33 10.90 -13.97
N VAL A 163 1.92 9.73 -13.44
CA VAL A 163 0.81 8.95 -14.02
C VAL A 163 -0.51 9.72 -13.96
N GLN A 164 -0.83 10.38 -12.86
CA GLN A 164 -2.03 11.23 -12.74
C GLN A 164 -2.00 12.39 -13.75
N HIS A 165 -0.86 13.05 -13.92
CA HIS A 165 -0.73 14.12 -14.91
C HIS A 165 -0.96 13.61 -16.35
N ALA A 166 -0.49 12.38 -16.65
CA ALA A 166 -0.68 11.76 -17.95
C ALA A 166 -2.09 11.17 -18.18
N CYS A 167 -2.80 10.88 -17.11
CA CYS A 167 -4.16 10.31 -17.07
C CYS A 167 -5.04 11.15 -16.14
N PRO A 168 -5.60 12.28 -16.61
CA PRO A 168 -6.34 13.23 -15.75
C PRO A 168 -7.58 12.64 -15.07
N GLU A 169 -8.10 11.51 -15.57
CA GLU A 169 -9.19 10.75 -14.97
C GLU A 169 -8.76 10.01 -13.68
N MET A 170 -7.46 9.81 -13.46
CA MET A 170 -6.94 9.16 -12.26
C MET A 170 -6.88 10.15 -11.10
N SER A 171 -7.34 9.68 -9.93
CA SER A 171 -7.22 10.36 -8.65
C SER A 171 -6.21 9.63 -7.77
N VAL A 172 -5.13 10.32 -7.41
CA VAL A 172 -4.07 9.79 -6.55
C VAL A 172 -4.10 10.50 -5.21
N THR A 173 -4.27 9.74 -4.13
CA THR A 173 -4.16 10.23 -2.75
C THR A 173 -2.91 9.64 -2.12
N LEU A 174 -2.02 10.50 -1.61
CA LEU A 174 -0.77 10.13 -0.97
C LEU A 174 -0.91 10.30 0.54
N LEU A 175 -0.86 9.20 1.31
CA LEU A 175 -0.92 9.24 2.77
C LEU A 175 0.49 9.08 3.35
N ARG A 176 1.07 10.17 3.84
CA ARG A 176 2.41 10.19 4.44
C ARG A 176 2.34 9.85 5.92
N TYR A 177 2.34 8.56 6.21
CA TYR A 177 2.33 8.08 7.59
C TYR A 177 3.63 8.46 8.32
N PHE A 178 3.46 8.91 9.55
CA PHE A 178 4.54 8.90 10.56
C PHE A 178 4.69 7.48 11.10
N ASN A 179 4.96 7.30 12.39
CA ASN A 179 5.02 5.98 13.01
C ASN A 179 3.63 5.61 13.52
N PRO A 180 2.83 4.83 12.78
CA PRO A 180 1.53 4.39 13.28
C PRO A 180 1.73 3.47 14.47
N ILE A 181 0.99 3.71 15.54
CA ILE A 181 0.99 2.89 16.75
C ILE A 181 -0.45 2.53 17.10
N GLY A 182 -0.63 1.36 17.67
CA GLY A 182 -1.93 0.91 18.17
C GLY A 182 -2.28 -0.50 17.69
N ALA A 183 -3.39 -0.98 18.21
CA ALA A 183 -3.99 -2.24 17.85
C ALA A 183 -5.50 -2.08 17.76
N HIS A 184 -6.17 -2.99 17.05
CA HIS A 184 -7.62 -3.04 17.02
C HIS A 184 -8.16 -3.37 18.43
N GLU A 185 -9.29 -2.78 18.80
CA GLU A 185 -9.88 -2.95 20.13
C GLU A 185 -10.21 -4.40 20.51
N SER A 186 -10.40 -5.28 19.50
CA SER A 186 -10.58 -6.73 19.73
C SER A 186 -9.32 -7.43 20.28
N GLY A 187 -8.14 -6.81 20.18
CA GLY A 187 -6.86 -7.41 20.50
C GLY A 187 -6.35 -8.44 19.48
N LEU A 188 -7.05 -8.63 18.34
CA LEU A 188 -6.69 -9.62 17.30
C LEU A 188 -5.76 -9.06 16.23
N LEU A 189 -5.80 -7.76 15.96
CA LEU A 189 -4.96 -7.09 14.96
C LEU A 189 -4.08 -6.02 15.61
N GLY A 190 -2.83 -6.00 15.22
CA GLY A 190 -1.82 -5.04 15.67
C GLY A 190 -0.53 -5.21 14.88
N GLU A 191 0.51 -4.45 15.22
CA GLU A 191 1.83 -4.66 14.64
C GLU A 191 2.45 -5.93 15.23
N ASP A 192 2.96 -6.80 14.35
CA ASP A 192 3.68 -8.03 14.68
C ASP A 192 5.01 -7.96 13.90
N PRO A 193 6.06 -7.40 14.54
CA PRO A 193 7.36 -7.14 13.93
C PRO A 193 8.19 -8.40 13.66
#